data_7ecef09509bc0afa490b220ecb3c530c
#
_entry.id   7ecef09509bc0afa490b220ecb3c530c
#
_cell.length_a   1.000
_cell.length_b   1.000
_cell.length_c   1.000
_cell.angle_alpha   90.00
_cell.angle_beta   90.00
_cell.angle_gamma   90.00
#
_symmetry.space_group_name_H-M   'P 1'
#
loop_
_entity.id
_entity.type
_entity.pdbx_description
1 polymer ?
#
loop_
_entity_poly.entity_id
_entity_poly.type
_entity_poly.pdbx_seq_one_letter_code
_entity_poly.pdbx_strand_id
1 'polypeptide(L)'
;MNKSMITICFAMCGAIALADTARIGAYVIDAVTQKPVPGIKVSASFSNDNGWKAWTESAPIYHDERLTDANGFCEFKGKTNIGKCGCGVDKQGTKYYAGAGRGFQFSSKDLFGTWQPDNLVATIRLARVEHPIPLWVKRVGCLDRIRSEAGHWNGTNMVFRYDLIKGDYLPPDGKGEMTDVVVESMITHLAVTNVYRRTKFFYDITNVISFPGEGNGVVPIFATFGDGIRLRVAHTNDYEQTIAMKCGMRKDVDGPNVFGKYYSESNPERCYCFRIRSRHDANGNLVKAYYGKIYGDFMISGTLENGSNVEFLYYLNPTSLDLNLEWDMKNNLCPNPGKLSILSP
;
A
#
# COMPACT_ATOMS: atom_id res chain seq x y z
N MET A 1 -29.57 -78.93 20.23
CA MET A 1 -28.73 -77.88 20.73
C MET A 1 -28.26 -77.05 19.53
N ASN A 2 -28.94 -75.94 19.23
CA ASN A 2 -28.60 -75.03 18.10
C ASN A 2 -27.68 -73.97 18.64
N LYS A 3 -26.47 -73.88 18.12
CA LYS A 3 -25.54 -72.75 18.33
C LYS A 3 -25.80 -71.73 17.29
N SER A 4 -26.47 -70.63 17.63
CA SER A 4 -26.58 -69.41 16.80
C SER A 4 -25.25 -68.70 16.76
N MET A 5 -24.69 -68.63 15.63
CA MET A 5 -23.46 -67.86 15.31
C MET A 5 -23.86 -66.40 15.02
N ILE A 6 -23.56 -65.48 15.94
CA ILE A 6 -23.78 -64.07 15.77
C ILE A 6 -22.59 -63.53 14.95
N THR A 7 -22.84 -63.19 13.68
CA THR A 7 -21.88 -62.53 12.84
C THR A 7 -21.93 -61.01 13.12
N ILE A 8 -20.92 -60.50 13.78
CA ILE A 8 -20.75 -59.04 13.99
C ILE A 8 -20.16 -58.44 12.71
N CYS A 9 -20.98 -57.76 11.92
CA CYS A 9 -20.50 -56.93 10.83
C CYS A 9 -19.85 -55.65 11.41
N PHE A 10 -18.54 -55.59 11.43
CA PHE A 10 -17.82 -54.35 11.62
C PHE A 10 -17.99 -53.50 10.32
N ALA A 11 -18.89 -52.54 10.35
CA ALA A 11 -18.91 -51.49 9.38
C ALA A 11 -17.64 -50.64 9.55
N MET A 12 -16.65 -50.85 8.70
CA MET A 12 -15.55 -49.88 8.54
C MET A 12 -16.15 -48.57 8.02
N CYS A 13 -16.46 -47.67 8.94
CA CYS A 13 -16.57 -46.25 8.60
C CYS A 13 -15.18 -45.80 8.15
N GLY A 14 -14.91 -45.90 6.86
CA GLY A 14 -13.80 -45.21 6.25
C GLY A 14 -13.96 -43.71 6.57
N ALA A 15 -13.04 -43.16 7.38
CA ALA A 15 -12.96 -41.73 7.59
C ALA A 15 -12.80 -41.07 6.22
N ILE A 16 -13.90 -40.59 5.65
CA ILE A 16 -13.86 -39.68 4.49
C ILE A 16 -13.09 -38.48 5.00
N ALA A 17 -11.86 -38.33 4.54
CA ALA A 17 -11.10 -37.14 4.77
C ALA A 17 -11.90 -35.97 4.21
N LEU A 18 -12.61 -35.26 5.08
CA LEU A 18 -13.41 -34.09 4.73
C LEU A 18 -12.46 -33.05 4.13
N ALA A 19 -12.68 -32.74 2.88
CA ALA A 19 -11.80 -31.81 2.17
C ALA A 19 -12.02 -30.41 2.75
N ASP A 20 -10.97 -29.81 3.32
CA ASP A 20 -10.93 -28.43 3.82
C ASP A 20 -11.17 -27.44 2.67
N THR A 21 -12.42 -27.32 2.23
CA THR A 21 -12.80 -26.57 1.03
C THR A 21 -13.42 -25.23 1.38
N ALA A 22 -12.93 -24.16 0.75
CA ALA A 22 -13.53 -22.83 0.77
C ALA A 22 -14.08 -22.47 -0.61
N ARG A 23 -15.21 -21.75 -0.63
CA ARG A 23 -15.81 -21.19 -1.85
C ARG A 23 -15.86 -19.68 -1.71
N ILE A 24 -15.43 -18.97 -2.75
CA ILE A 24 -15.47 -17.50 -2.82
C ILE A 24 -15.90 -17.07 -4.23
N GLY A 25 -16.56 -15.92 -4.30
CA GLY A 25 -16.95 -15.30 -5.55
C GLY A 25 -16.35 -13.92 -5.71
N ALA A 26 -16.28 -13.44 -6.94
CA ALA A 26 -15.92 -12.06 -7.25
C ALA A 26 -16.87 -11.48 -8.30
N TYR A 27 -17.42 -10.29 -8.00
CA TYR A 27 -18.03 -9.42 -8.98
C TYR A 27 -17.02 -8.37 -9.41
N VAL A 28 -16.80 -8.25 -10.71
CA VAL A 28 -15.94 -7.23 -11.30
C VAL A 28 -16.82 -6.20 -11.99
N ILE A 29 -16.70 -4.94 -11.56
CA ILE A 29 -17.46 -3.82 -12.08
C ILE A 29 -16.53 -2.67 -12.48
N ASP A 30 -16.98 -1.88 -13.43
CA ASP A 30 -16.33 -0.63 -13.81
C ASP A 30 -16.50 0.40 -12.67
N ALA A 31 -15.42 1.00 -12.22
CA ALA A 31 -15.40 1.89 -11.07
C ALA A 31 -16.26 3.16 -11.24
N VAL A 32 -16.44 3.63 -12.48
CA VAL A 32 -17.20 4.84 -12.81
C VAL A 32 -18.66 4.52 -13.11
N THR A 33 -18.88 3.60 -14.05
CA THR A 33 -20.22 3.30 -14.53
C THR A 33 -20.99 2.31 -13.64
N GLN A 34 -20.31 1.65 -12.71
CA GLN A 34 -20.80 0.57 -11.85
C GLN A 34 -21.40 -0.62 -12.63
N LYS A 35 -21.14 -0.70 -13.94
CA LYS A 35 -21.61 -1.81 -14.79
C LYS A 35 -20.69 -3.02 -14.67
N PRO A 36 -21.23 -4.23 -14.78
CA PRO A 36 -20.43 -5.46 -14.86
C PRO A 36 -19.38 -5.41 -15.96
N VAL A 37 -18.20 -5.99 -15.69
CA VAL A 37 -17.14 -6.12 -16.69
C VAL A 37 -16.90 -7.60 -16.97
N PRO A 38 -17.38 -8.13 -18.09
CA PRO A 38 -17.17 -9.52 -18.49
C PRO A 38 -15.77 -9.76 -19.06
N GLY A 39 -15.33 -11.02 -19.04
CA GLY A 39 -14.08 -11.46 -19.66
C GLY A 39 -12.82 -10.98 -18.93
N ILE A 40 -12.93 -10.54 -17.68
CA ILE A 40 -11.80 -10.16 -16.84
C ILE A 40 -11.24 -11.40 -16.15
N LYS A 41 -9.92 -11.56 -16.22
CA LYS A 41 -9.21 -12.61 -15.51
C LYS A 41 -9.07 -12.24 -14.04
N VAL A 42 -9.67 -13.02 -13.19
CA VAL A 42 -9.57 -12.92 -11.73
C VAL A 42 -8.71 -14.07 -11.23
N SER A 43 -7.76 -13.78 -10.36
CA SER A 43 -6.91 -14.77 -9.69
C SER A 43 -7.39 -14.95 -8.25
N ALA A 44 -7.46 -16.19 -7.78
CA ALA A 44 -7.75 -16.52 -6.38
C ALA A 44 -6.61 -17.30 -5.77
N SER A 45 -6.39 -17.10 -4.46
CA SER A 45 -5.40 -17.81 -3.68
C SER A 45 -6.02 -18.37 -2.41
N PHE A 46 -5.67 -19.62 -2.05
CA PHE A 46 -6.11 -20.30 -0.85
C PHE A 46 -4.88 -20.68 -0.02
N SER A 47 -4.73 -20.08 1.13
CA SER A 47 -3.56 -20.23 1.98
C SER A 47 -3.70 -21.42 2.90
N ASN A 48 -2.60 -22.10 3.14
CA ASN A 48 -2.51 -23.21 4.10
C ASN A 48 -1.42 -22.91 5.12
N ASP A 49 -1.46 -23.61 6.25
CA ASP A 49 -0.43 -23.60 7.27
C ASP A 49 0.22 -25.00 7.33
N ASN A 50 1.53 -25.03 7.39
CA ASN A 50 2.32 -26.25 7.53
C ASN A 50 2.45 -26.69 9.00
N GLY A 51 1.84 -25.98 9.95
CA GLY A 51 1.97 -26.26 11.37
C GLY A 51 3.43 -26.25 11.83
N TRP A 52 3.88 -27.32 12.51
CA TRP A 52 5.26 -27.40 13.02
C TRP A 52 6.35 -27.42 11.95
N LYS A 53 6.01 -27.73 10.68
CA LYS A 53 6.96 -27.69 9.54
C LYS A 53 7.21 -26.27 9.02
N ALA A 54 6.51 -25.26 9.52
CA ALA A 54 6.65 -23.87 9.07
C ALA A 54 8.07 -23.29 9.19
N TRP A 55 8.92 -23.93 10.01
CA TRP A 55 10.35 -23.56 10.17
C TRP A 55 11.25 -24.04 9.02
N THR A 56 10.81 -25.03 8.26
CA THR A 56 11.61 -25.67 7.20
C THR A 56 11.01 -25.59 5.81
N GLU A 57 9.70 -25.38 5.70
CA GLU A 57 8.98 -25.39 4.44
C GLU A 57 7.94 -24.26 4.40
N SER A 58 7.87 -23.55 3.26
CA SER A 58 6.79 -22.59 3.02
C SER A 58 5.46 -23.32 2.90
N ALA A 59 4.40 -22.76 3.48
CA ALA A 59 3.07 -23.34 3.37
C ALA A 59 2.59 -23.29 1.90
N PRO A 60 1.98 -24.37 1.39
CA PRO A 60 1.50 -24.40 0.02
C PRO A 60 0.32 -23.42 -0.15
N ILE A 61 0.35 -22.63 -1.23
CA ILE A 61 -0.75 -21.77 -1.63
C ILE A 61 -1.35 -22.36 -2.92
N TYR A 62 -2.64 -22.64 -2.88
CA TYR A 62 -3.37 -23.04 -4.07
C TYR A 62 -3.82 -21.79 -4.84
N HIS A 63 -3.57 -21.77 -6.13
CA HIS A 63 -3.97 -20.68 -7.04
C HIS A 63 -4.96 -21.20 -8.08
N ASP A 64 -5.99 -20.41 -8.40
CA ASP A 64 -6.94 -20.64 -9.48
C ASP A 64 -7.19 -19.33 -10.21
N GLU A 65 -7.45 -19.41 -11.52
CA GLU A 65 -7.71 -18.25 -12.37
C GLU A 65 -8.96 -18.50 -13.20
N ARG A 66 -9.87 -17.51 -13.24
CA ARG A 66 -11.11 -17.59 -14.02
C ARG A 66 -11.45 -16.28 -14.69
N LEU A 67 -12.15 -16.37 -15.80
CA LEU A 67 -12.74 -15.22 -16.47
C LEU A 67 -14.12 -14.92 -15.90
N THR A 68 -14.46 -13.64 -15.74
CA THR A 68 -15.81 -13.21 -15.39
C THR A 68 -16.80 -13.52 -16.52
N ASP A 69 -18.00 -13.91 -16.13
CA ASP A 69 -19.13 -14.14 -17.04
C ASP A 69 -19.76 -12.82 -17.56
N ALA A 70 -20.89 -12.93 -18.27
CA ALA A 70 -21.62 -11.77 -18.80
C ALA A 70 -22.12 -10.79 -17.71
N ASN A 71 -22.28 -11.27 -16.48
CA ASN A 71 -22.67 -10.49 -15.32
C ASN A 71 -21.46 -9.96 -14.51
N GLY A 72 -20.26 -10.11 -15.04
CA GLY A 72 -19.02 -9.73 -14.34
C GLY A 72 -18.66 -10.65 -13.17
N PHE A 73 -19.26 -11.84 -13.06
CA PHE A 73 -19.09 -12.73 -11.92
C PHE A 73 -18.18 -13.92 -12.25
N CYS A 74 -17.42 -14.38 -11.27
CA CYS A 74 -16.75 -15.66 -11.27
C CYS A 74 -16.70 -16.26 -9.86
N GLU A 75 -16.64 -17.60 -9.79
CA GLU A 75 -16.59 -18.35 -8.54
C GLU A 75 -15.34 -19.24 -8.51
N PHE A 76 -14.76 -19.38 -7.31
CA PHE A 76 -13.60 -20.21 -7.04
C PHE A 76 -13.88 -21.22 -5.93
N LYS A 77 -13.26 -22.37 -6.04
CA LYS A 77 -13.29 -23.42 -5.01
C LYS A 77 -11.89 -23.95 -4.80
N GLY A 78 -11.40 -23.90 -3.57
CA GLY A 78 -10.04 -24.30 -3.25
C GLY A 78 -9.90 -24.89 -1.86
N LYS A 79 -8.75 -25.51 -1.59
CA LYS A 79 -8.43 -26.10 -0.30
C LYS A 79 -7.65 -25.14 0.56
N THR A 80 -8.09 -24.95 1.82
CA THR A 80 -7.38 -24.20 2.85
C THR A 80 -7.61 -24.85 4.20
N ASN A 81 -6.54 -25.11 4.95
CA ASN A 81 -6.65 -25.67 6.31
C ASN A 81 -6.83 -24.60 7.38
N ILE A 82 -6.56 -23.33 7.07
CA ILE A 82 -6.64 -22.19 8.00
C ILE A 82 -7.78 -21.21 7.67
N GLY A 83 -8.61 -21.52 6.68
CA GLY A 83 -9.73 -20.66 6.29
C GLY A 83 -9.33 -19.27 5.78
N LYS A 84 -8.15 -19.12 5.18
CA LYS A 84 -7.69 -17.88 4.57
C LYS A 84 -7.62 -18.02 3.07
N CYS A 85 -8.28 -17.12 2.38
CA CYS A 85 -8.19 -17.02 0.92
C CYS A 85 -8.34 -15.57 0.47
N GLY A 86 -8.09 -15.32 -0.79
CA GLY A 86 -8.28 -14.00 -1.39
C GLY A 86 -8.48 -14.10 -2.88
N CYS A 87 -9.04 -13.05 -3.48
CA CYS A 87 -9.11 -12.92 -4.92
C CYS A 87 -8.79 -11.48 -5.33
N GLY A 88 -8.29 -11.32 -6.56
CA GLY A 88 -7.92 -10.03 -7.11
C GLY A 88 -7.83 -10.08 -8.62
N VAL A 89 -7.72 -8.91 -9.22
CA VAL A 89 -7.50 -8.76 -10.66
C VAL A 89 -6.10 -8.20 -10.85
N ASP A 90 -5.23 -9.01 -11.43
CA ASP A 90 -3.92 -8.57 -11.85
C ASP A 90 -4.02 -7.61 -13.03
N LYS A 91 -2.89 -7.04 -13.42
CA LYS A 91 -2.81 -6.12 -14.55
C LYS A 91 -3.48 -6.74 -15.80
N GLN A 92 -4.58 -6.13 -16.24
CA GLN A 92 -5.36 -6.58 -17.39
C GLN A 92 -5.08 -5.71 -18.62
N GLY A 93 -4.19 -6.14 -19.48
CA GLY A 93 -4.02 -5.56 -20.82
C GLY A 93 -4.01 -4.03 -20.89
N THR A 94 -4.73 -3.47 -21.87
CA THR A 94 -4.75 -2.02 -22.17
C THR A 94 -6.02 -1.29 -21.72
N LYS A 95 -7.04 -2.00 -21.20
CA LYS A 95 -8.36 -1.39 -20.94
C LYS A 95 -8.59 -1.00 -19.49
N TYR A 96 -8.04 -1.77 -18.56
CA TYR A 96 -8.25 -1.56 -17.13
C TYR A 96 -6.93 -1.68 -16.36
N TYR A 97 -6.81 -0.93 -15.28
CA TYR A 97 -5.77 -1.11 -14.30
C TYR A 97 -6.08 -2.33 -13.40
N ALA A 98 -5.05 -2.87 -12.77
CA ALA A 98 -5.23 -3.93 -11.79
C ALA A 98 -6.22 -3.50 -10.69
N GLY A 99 -7.12 -4.38 -10.31
CA GLY A 99 -8.06 -4.16 -9.22
C GLY A 99 -7.47 -4.61 -7.89
N ALA A 100 -7.80 -3.92 -6.82
CA ALA A 100 -7.40 -4.34 -5.49
C ALA A 100 -8.00 -5.70 -5.15
N GLY A 101 -7.16 -6.60 -4.68
CA GLY A 101 -7.59 -7.88 -4.17
C GLY A 101 -8.33 -7.74 -2.83
N ARG A 102 -9.19 -8.70 -2.52
CA ARG A 102 -9.83 -8.81 -1.22
C ARG A 102 -9.52 -10.15 -0.57
N GLY A 103 -9.04 -10.07 0.68
CA GLY A 103 -8.86 -11.24 1.53
C GLY A 103 -10.13 -11.61 2.27
N PHE A 104 -10.31 -12.91 2.50
CA PHE A 104 -11.38 -13.48 3.30
C PHE A 104 -10.80 -14.33 4.41
N GLN A 105 -11.46 -14.31 5.55
CA GLN A 105 -11.18 -15.16 6.69
C GLN A 105 -12.47 -15.88 7.08
N PHE A 106 -12.47 -17.19 7.00
CA PHE A 106 -13.56 -18.03 7.45
C PHE A 106 -13.41 -18.35 8.95
N SER A 107 -14.52 -18.50 9.67
CA SER A 107 -14.54 -18.69 11.12
C SER A 107 -14.75 -20.12 11.56
N SER A 108 -15.41 -20.92 10.76
CA SER A 108 -15.80 -22.29 11.12
C SER A 108 -15.94 -23.18 9.87
N LYS A 109 -16.14 -24.49 10.11
CA LYS A 109 -16.46 -25.47 9.06
C LYS A 109 -17.79 -26.15 9.39
N ASP A 110 -18.51 -26.53 8.34
CA ASP A 110 -19.66 -27.41 8.48
C ASP A 110 -19.24 -28.89 8.70
N LEU A 111 -20.24 -29.76 8.83
CA LEU A 111 -20.02 -31.20 9.03
C LEU A 111 -19.32 -31.90 7.85
N PHE A 112 -19.30 -31.27 6.67
CA PHE A 112 -18.69 -31.79 5.46
C PHE A 112 -17.32 -31.18 5.16
N GLY A 113 -16.79 -30.37 6.07
CA GLY A 113 -15.47 -29.73 5.93
C GLY A 113 -15.46 -28.50 5.04
N THR A 114 -16.65 -27.93 4.69
CA THR A 114 -16.76 -26.69 3.95
C THR A 114 -16.67 -25.50 4.89
N TRP A 115 -15.83 -24.54 4.57
CA TRP A 115 -15.65 -23.33 5.35
C TRP A 115 -16.90 -22.43 5.31
N GLN A 116 -17.21 -21.83 6.46
CA GLN A 116 -18.40 -20.99 6.66
C GLN A 116 -18.03 -19.55 7.01
N PRO A 117 -18.83 -18.54 6.55
CA PRO A 117 -19.99 -18.68 5.66
C PRO A 117 -19.61 -19.12 4.26
N ASP A 118 -20.37 -20.04 3.65
CA ASP A 118 -20.09 -20.52 2.30
C ASP A 118 -20.25 -19.41 1.26
N ASN A 119 -19.42 -19.43 0.23
CA ASN A 119 -19.47 -18.53 -0.92
C ASN A 119 -19.41 -17.02 -0.58
N LEU A 120 -18.38 -16.60 0.16
CA LEU A 120 -18.12 -15.17 0.37
C LEU A 120 -17.79 -14.49 -0.96
N VAL A 121 -18.40 -13.32 -1.20
CA VAL A 121 -18.27 -12.59 -2.46
C VAL A 121 -17.59 -11.24 -2.25
N ALA A 122 -16.62 -10.92 -3.10
CA ALA A 122 -15.99 -9.59 -3.19
C ALA A 122 -16.54 -8.81 -4.39
N THR A 123 -16.64 -7.51 -4.25
CA THR A 123 -16.80 -6.60 -5.40
C THR A 123 -15.46 -5.95 -5.68
N ILE A 124 -14.94 -6.19 -6.88
CA ILE A 124 -13.68 -5.62 -7.38
C ILE A 124 -14.02 -4.51 -8.37
N ARG A 125 -13.63 -3.27 -8.06
CA ARG A 125 -13.86 -2.13 -8.93
C ARG A 125 -12.63 -1.89 -9.80
N LEU A 126 -12.79 -1.89 -11.12
CA LEU A 126 -11.72 -1.64 -12.07
C LEU A 126 -11.80 -0.23 -12.63
N ALA A 127 -10.70 0.49 -12.54
CA ALA A 127 -10.56 1.78 -13.18
C ALA A 127 -10.16 1.59 -14.65
N ARG A 128 -10.88 2.24 -15.59
CA ARG A 128 -10.50 2.26 -17.01
C ARG A 128 -9.21 3.03 -17.23
N VAL A 129 -8.44 2.57 -18.19
CA VAL A 129 -7.37 3.34 -18.81
C VAL A 129 -8.00 4.29 -19.82
N GLU A 130 -7.84 5.60 -19.65
CA GLU A 130 -8.49 6.63 -20.48
C GLU A 130 -7.48 7.42 -21.30
N HIS A 131 -6.57 8.13 -20.63
CA HIS A 131 -5.59 9.01 -21.25
C HIS A 131 -4.18 8.78 -20.69
N PRO A 132 -3.65 7.54 -20.80
CA PRO A 132 -2.39 7.18 -20.18
C PRO A 132 -1.22 7.91 -20.86
N ILE A 133 -0.33 8.47 -20.04
CA ILE A 133 0.86 9.19 -20.51
C ILE A 133 2.12 8.67 -19.78
N PRO A 134 3.31 8.82 -20.37
CA PRO A 134 4.56 8.64 -19.66
C PRO A 134 4.69 9.64 -18.51
N LEU A 135 5.11 9.19 -17.35
CA LEU A 135 5.36 10.05 -16.18
C LEU A 135 6.76 9.81 -15.62
N TRP A 136 7.29 10.75 -14.86
CA TRP A 136 8.39 10.48 -13.95
C TRP A 136 7.85 9.73 -12.73
N VAL A 137 8.34 8.51 -12.49
CA VAL A 137 7.89 7.68 -11.37
C VAL A 137 9.09 7.26 -10.54
N LYS A 138 9.08 7.59 -9.25
CA LYS A 138 10.16 7.21 -8.35
C LYS A 138 9.71 7.06 -6.91
N ARG A 139 10.28 6.06 -6.23
CA ARG A 139 10.22 5.93 -4.78
C ARG A 139 11.40 6.70 -4.17
N VAL A 140 11.10 7.55 -3.23
CA VAL A 140 12.08 8.29 -2.43
C VAL A 140 12.10 7.70 -1.03
N GLY A 141 13.28 7.37 -0.52
CA GLY A 141 13.47 6.92 0.85
C GLY A 141 14.64 7.67 1.46
N CYS A 142 14.41 8.31 2.57
CA CYS A 142 15.41 9.18 3.20
C CYS A 142 16.54 8.44 3.91
N LEU A 143 16.35 7.18 4.31
CA LEU A 143 17.30 6.45 5.16
C LEU A 143 18.55 5.92 4.46
N ASP A 144 18.45 5.52 3.21
CA ASP A 144 19.52 4.73 2.58
C ASP A 144 20.80 5.53 2.30
N ARG A 145 20.72 6.85 2.17
CA ARG A 145 21.88 7.70 1.91
C ARG A 145 22.54 8.28 3.15
N ILE A 146 21.78 8.55 4.20
CA ILE A 146 22.34 9.17 5.41
C ILE A 146 23.19 8.19 6.20
N ARG A 147 22.90 6.91 6.13
CA ARG A 147 23.74 5.87 6.73
C ARG A 147 25.07 5.68 6.03
N SER A 148 25.16 5.94 4.72
CA SER A 148 26.34 5.59 3.94
C SER A 148 27.43 6.66 3.93
N GLU A 149 27.10 7.93 4.05
CA GLU A 149 28.06 9.00 3.79
C GLU A 149 28.29 9.96 4.96
N ALA A 150 27.36 10.14 5.86
CA ALA A 150 27.51 11.20 6.85
C ALA A 150 27.62 10.78 8.29
N GLY A 151 27.41 9.58 8.71
CA GLY A 151 27.60 9.22 10.13
C GLY A 151 27.10 10.24 11.16
N HIS A 152 26.44 11.29 10.74
CA HIS A 152 26.11 12.51 11.48
C HIS A 152 24.62 12.73 11.58
N TRP A 153 23.95 11.82 12.23
CA TRP A 153 22.80 12.18 13.02
C TRP A 153 23.33 13.07 14.17
N ASN A 154 23.11 14.37 14.08
CA ASN A 154 23.53 15.30 15.14
C ASN A 154 22.55 15.38 16.31
N GLY A 155 21.71 14.36 16.46
CA GLY A 155 20.91 14.09 17.64
C GLY A 155 19.53 14.72 17.71
N THR A 156 19.18 15.76 16.93
CA THR A 156 17.88 16.42 17.11
C THR A 156 17.15 16.83 15.83
N ASN A 157 17.86 17.27 14.81
CA ASN A 157 17.24 17.80 13.58
C ASN A 157 17.89 17.21 12.32
N MET A 158 17.07 16.95 11.33
CA MET A 158 17.49 16.44 10.03
C MET A 158 16.76 17.19 8.93
N VAL A 159 17.47 17.61 7.89
CA VAL A 159 16.89 18.33 6.75
C VAL A 159 17.30 17.68 5.45
N PHE A 160 16.32 17.36 4.61
CA PHE A 160 16.52 16.87 3.25
C PHE A 160 15.96 17.84 2.25
N ARG A 161 16.64 17.96 1.11
CA ARG A 161 16.16 18.69 -0.05
C ARG A 161 16.20 17.80 -1.26
N TYR A 162 15.10 17.76 -2.01
CA TYR A 162 14.92 16.83 -3.11
C TYR A 162 14.41 17.54 -4.37
N ASP A 163 15.00 17.19 -5.51
CA ASP A 163 14.58 17.60 -6.85
C ASP A 163 13.74 16.48 -7.47
N LEU A 164 12.43 16.69 -7.60
CA LEU A 164 11.50 15.69 -8.13
C LEU A 164 11.68 15.44 -9.63
N ILE A 165 12.17 16.43 -10.39
CA ILE A 165 12.41 16.28 -11.83
C ILE A 165 13.70 15.52 -12.10
N LYS A 166 14.79 15.86 -11.39
CA LYS A 166 16.04 15.10 -11.47
C LYS A 166 15.94 13.73 -10.80
N GLY A 167 15.00 13.57 -9.89
CA GLY A 167 14.84 12.39 -9.09
C GLY A 167 16.04 12.16 -8.16
N ASP A 168 16.61 13.22 -7.59
CA ASP A 168 17.79 13.13 -6.73
C ASP A 168 17.78 14.19 -5.62
N TYR A 169 18.58 13.93 -4.57
CA TYR A 169 18.82 14.91 -3.50
C TYR A 169 19.65 16.09 -4.04
N LEU A 170 19.54 17.22 -3.35
CA LEU A 170 20.43 18.35 -3.64
C LEU A 170 21.86 18.09 -3.08
N PRO A 171 22.88 18.80 -3.59
CA PRO A 171 24.20 18.75 -3.00
C PRO A 171 24.19 19.12 -1.49
N PRO A 172 25.04 18.49 -0.67
CA PRO A 172 26.09 17.53 -1.03
C PRO A 172 25.59 16.10 -1.26
N ASP A 173 24.31 15.77 -0.93
CA ASP A 173 23.79 14.40 -0.86
C ASP A 173 23.40 13.82 -2.23
N GLY A 174 23.33 14.64 -3.26
CA GLY A 174 22.97 14.24 -4.61
C GLY A 174 23.35 15.27 -5.68
N LYS A 175 22.71 15.13 -6.86
CA LYS A 175 22.93 15.94 -8.06
C LYS A 175 21.67 16.72 -8.46
N GLY A 176 20.72 16.87 -7.56
CA GLY A 176 19.55 17.72 -7.76
C GLY A 176 19.94 19.18 -7.93
N GLU A 177 19.18 19.92 -8.71
CA GLU A 177 19.47 21.31 -9.08
C GLU A 177 18.50 22.29 -8.42
N MET A 178 17.27 21.85 -8.14
CA MET A 178 16.21 22.69 -7.59
C MET A 178 15.47 21.98 -6.46
N THR A 179 15.22 22.70 -5.38
CA THR A 179 14.46 22.17 -4.25
C THR A 179 12.97 22.16 -4.57
N ASP A 180 12.38 21.00 -4.80
CA ASP A 180 10.94 20.82 -4.97
C ASP A 180 10.26 20.35 -3.68
N VAL A 181 10.98 19.57 -2.85
CA VAL A 181 10.51 19.09 -1.55
C VAL A 181 11.60 19.28 -0.51
N VAL A 182 11.19 19.76 0.67
CA VAL A 182 12.03 19.80 1.87
C VAL A 182 11.37 18.93 2.92
N VAL A 183 12.13 18.09 3.56
CA VAL A 183 11.70 17.32 4.74
C VAL A 183 12.58 17.73 5.91
N GLU A 184 11.96 18.28 6.94
CA GLU A 184 12.60 18.63 8.21
C GLU A 184 12.09 17.73 9.30
N SER A 185 12.98 17.00 9.95
CA SER A 185 12.61 16.08 11.03
C SER A 185 13.24 16.53 12.34
N MET A 186 12.43 16.56 13.39
CA MET A 186 12.84 16.94 14.73
C MET A 186 12.43 15.86 15.73
N ILE A 187 13.34 15.46 16.59
CA ILE A 187 13.06 14.54 17.71
C ILE A 187 12.83 15.31 18.99
N THR A 188 11.73 14.99 19.65
CA THR A 188 11.40 15.47 20.99
C THR A 188 11.42 14.29 21.96
N HIS A 189 12.32 14.35 22.95
CA HIS A 189 12.34 13.37 24.04
C HIS A 189 11.20 13.67 25.02
N LEU A 190 10.37 12.66 25.30
CA LEU A 190 9.22 12.78 26.20
C LEU A 190 9.56 12.28 27.60
N ALA A 191 10.14 11.09 27.71
CA ALA A 191 10.48 10.47 28.98
C ALA A 191 11.48 9.34 28.83
N VAL A 192 12.09 8.97 29.95
CA VAL A 192 12.94 7.78 30.09
C VAL A 192 12.40 6.96 31.25
N THR A 193 12.29 5.68 31.09
CA THR A 193 11.88 4.76 32.15
C THR A 193 12.72 3.49 32.13
N ASN A 194 12.88 2.88 33.30
CA ASN A 194 13.55 1.58 33.42
C ASN A 194 12.51 0.49 33.68
N VAL A 195 12.44 -0.48 32.79
CA VAL A 195 11.54 -1.62 32.89
C VAL A 195 12.38 -2.89 32.78
N TYR A 196 12.33 -3.77 33.80
CA TYR A 196 13.06 -5.04 33.84
C TYR A 196 14.55 -4.89 33.46
N ARG A 197 15.26 -3.90 34.07
CA ARG A 197 16.68 -3.58 33.81
C ARG A 197 16.99 -3.10 32.40
N ARG A 198 15.98 -2.69 31.62
CA ARG A 198 16.16 -2.07 30.29
C ARG A 198 15.69 -0.63 30.34
N THR A 199 16.54 0.27 29.86
CA THR A 199 16.16 1.66 29.65
C THR A 199 15.26 1.76 28.44
N LYS A 200 14.11 2.43 28.59
CA LYS A 200 13.17 2.72 27.51
C LYS A 200 13.05 4.22 27.36
N PHE A 201 13.06 4.65 26.11
CA PHE A 201 12.93 6.03 25.73
C PHE A 201 11.57 6.23 25.08
N PHE A 202 10.86 7.26 25.49
CA PHE A 202 9.65 7.74 24.86
C PHE A 202 9.98 9.04 24.13
N TYR A 203 9.51 9.15 22.90
CA TYR A 203 9.85 10.25 22.01
C TYR A 203 8.80 10.45 20.93
N ASP A 204 8.68 11.65 20.43
CA ASP A 204 8.00 12.01 19.20
C ASP A 204 9.03 12.45 18.16
N ILE A 205 8.83 12.04 16.92
CA ILE A 205 9.52 12.56 15.76
C ILE A 205 8.49 13.33 14.95
N THR A 206 8.69 14.64 14.81
CA THR A 206 7.87 15.49 13.96
C THR A 206 8.57 15.65 12.62
N ASN A 207 7.86 15.30 11.53
CA ASN A 207 8.31 15.50 10.17
C ASN A 207 7.49 16.62 9.54
N VAL A 208 8.16 17.67 9.12
CA VAL A 208 7.57 18.78 8.36
C VAL A 208 8.00 18.64 6.92
N ILE A 209 7.02 18.43 6.04
CA ILE A 209 7.24 18.23 4.60
C ILE A 209 6.72 19.47 3.88
N SER A 210 7.61 20.16 3.18
CA SER A 210 7.32 21.45 2.54
C SER A 210 7.58 21.40 1.04
N PHE A 211 6.76 22.13 0.28
CA PHE A 211 6.88 22.34 -1.15
C PHE A 211 7.16 23.85 -1.39
N PRO A 212 8.43 24.26 -1.37
CA PRO A 212 8.79 25.68 -1.37
C PRO A 212 8.44 26.37 -2.67
N GLY A 213 8.14 27.67 -2.59
CA GLY A 213 7.78 28.54 -3.71
C GLY A 213 6.30 28.93 -3.71
N GLU A 214 6.04 30.13 -4.17
CA GLU A 214 4.68 30.66 -4.27
C GLU A 214 3.83 29.80 -5.23
N GLY A 215 2.60 29.44 -4.78
CA GLY A 215 1.70 28.61 -5.54
C GLY A 215 2.08 27.14 -5.63
N ASN A 216 3.19 26.70 -5.05
CA ASN A 216 3.51 25.29 -4.86
C ASN A 216 2.79 24.73 -3.64
N GLY A 217 2.68 23.40 -3.56
CA GLY A 217 2.10 22.78 -2.39
C GLY A 217 1.58 21.37 -2.64
N VAL A 218 0.82 20.89 -1.66
CA VAL A 218 0.26 19.54 -1.62
C VAL A 218 -1.18 19.58 -1.12
N VAL A 219 -2.05 18.74 -1.68
CA VAL A 219 -3.45 18.56 -1.27
C VAL A 219 -3.64 17.11 -0.83
N PRO A 220 -4.02 16.84 0.42
CA PRO A 220 -4.37 15.50 0.86
C PRO A 220 -5.69 15.05 0.25
N ILE A 221 -5.72 13.81 -0.23
CA ILE A 221 -6.89 13.18 -0.83
C ILE A 221 -7.11 11.87 -0.12
N PHE A 222 -8.31 11.65 0.38
CA PHE A 222 -8.71 10.40 1.00
C PHE A 222 -9.43 9.52 -0.02
N ALA A 223 -8.90 8.33 -0.23
CA ALA A 223 -9.46 7.33 -1.10
C ALA A 223 -9.49 6.00 -0.38
N THR A 224 -10.60 5.28 -0.45
CA THR A 224 -10.69 3.94 0.13
C THR A 224 -9.69 3.03 -0.56
N PHE A 225 -8.71 2.55 0.19
CA PHE A 225 -7.69 1.64 -0.31
C PHE A 225 -8.39 0.39 -0.86
N GLY A 226 -8.20 0.12 -2.13
CA GLY A 226 -8.80 -1.04 -2.78
C GLY A 226 -9.94 -0.75 -3.75
N ASP A 227 -10.58 0.41 -3.70
CA ASP A 227 -11.68 0.75 -4.61
C ASP A 227 -11.22 1.26 -5.99
N GLY A 228 -9.91 1.22 -6.28
CA GLY A 228 -9.36 1.61 -7.58
C GLY A 228 -9.53 3.10 -7.90
N ILE A 229 -9.89 3.93 -6.91
CA ILE A 229 -9.90 5.38 -7.07
C ILE A 229 -8.45 5.84 -7.11
N ARG A 230 -7.96 6.02 -8.31
CA ARG A 230 -6.60 6.48 -8.58
C ARG A 230 -6.70 7.91 -9.03
N LEU A 231 -5.91 8.76 -8.41
CA LEU A 231 -5.83 10.15 -8.81
C LEU A 231 -5.31 10.23 -10.25
N ARG A 232 -6.19 10.59 -11.18
CA ARG A 232 -5.89 10.70 -12.60
C ARG A 232 -5.75 12.13 -13.08
N VAL A 233 -6.36 13.06 -12.36
CA VAL A 233 -6.37 14.47 -12.69
C VAL A 233 -5.93 15.24 -11.46
N ALA A 234 -4.98 16.14 -11.62
CA ALA A 234 -4.50 17.00 -10.56
C ALA A 234 -5.57 18.01 -10.13
N HIS A 235 -5.55 18.38 -8.86
CA HIS A 235 -6.32 19.53 -8.37
C HIS A 235 -5.77 20.83 -8.93
N THR A 236 -6.62 21.85 -9.01
CA THR A 236 -6.21 23.19 -9.48
C THR A 236 -5.96 24.18 -8.36
N ASN A 237 -6.53 23.93 -7.16
CA ASN A 237 -6.54 24.83 -6.00
C ASN A 237 -6.27 24.07 -4.70
N ASP A 238 -6.36 24.78 -3.58
CA ASP A 238 -6.27 24.28 -2.20
C ASP A 238 -4.91 23.65 -1.84
N TYR A 239 -3.84 24.07 -2.51
CA TYR A 239 -2.49 23.61 -2.24
C TYR A 239 -1.92 24.26 -0.98
N GLU A 240 -1.62 23.45 0.02
CA GLU A 240 -0.91 23.84 1.24
C GLU A 240 0.60 23.64 1.05
N GLN A 241 1.40 24.65 1.38
CA GLN A 241 2.85 24.56 1.19
C GLN A 241 3.51 23.54 2.13
N THR A 242 2.87 23.21 3.25
CA THR A 242 3.49 22.42 4.30
C THR A 242 2.49 21.50 4.96
N ILE A 243 2.92 20.26 5.21
CA ILE A 243 2.23 19.30 6.07
C ILE A 243 3.16 18.84 7.19
N ALA A 244 2.58 18.55 8.35
CA ALA A 244 3.32 18.00 9.48
C ALA A 244 2.76 16.64 9.86
N MET A 245 3.64 15.67 10.12
CA MET A 245 3.27 14.31 10.51
C MET A 245 4.19 13.81 11.61
N LYS A 246 3.65 12.99 12.52
CA LYS A 246 4.38 12.47 13.66
C LYS A 246 4.44 10.96 13.71
N CYS A 247 5.54 10.45 14.22
CA CYS A 247 5.68 9.07 14.64
C CYS A 247 6.53 9.01 15.92
N GLY A 248 6.57 7.86 16.57
CA GLY A 248 7.39 7.75 17.78
C GLY A 248 6.99 6.61 18.70
N MET A 249 7.51 6.67 19.91
CA MET A 249 7.25 5.71 20.97
C MET A 249 6.59 6.40 22.15
N ARG A 250 5.36 6.05 22.48
CA ARG A 250 4.61 6.58 23.62
C ARG A 250 4.31 5.52 24.66
N LYS A 251 4.15 5.95 25.91
CA LYS A 251 3.72 5.08 26.99
C LYS A 251 2.30 4.55 26.65
N ASP A 252 2.11 3.25 26.80
CA ASP A 252 0.80 2.63 26.65
C ASP A 252 0.01 2.84 27.96
N VAL A 253 -0.79 3.92 28.00
CA VAL A 253 -1.47 4.36 29.24
C VAL A 253 -2.60 3.42 29.63
N ASP A 254 -3.26 2.82 28.63
CA ASP A 254 -4.45 1.98 28.79
C ASP A 254 -4.20 0.49 28.53
N GLY A 255 -2.97 0.13 28.20
CA GLY A 255 -2.61 -1.22 27.75
C GLY A 255 -1.61 -1.93 28.66
N PRO A 256 -1.51 -3.26 28.55
CA PRO A 256 -0.58 -4.06 29.32
C PRO A 256 0.89 -3.88 28.89
N ASN A 257 1.15 -3.10 27.85
CA ASN A 257 2.49 -3.01 27.26
C ASN A 257 3.36 -1.97 28.01
N VAL A 258 3.97 -2.41 29.10
CA VAL A 258 4.91 -1.59 29.88
C VAL A 258 6.13 -1.06 29.07
N PHE A 259 6.36 -1.63 27.88
CA PHE A 259 7.44 -1.22 27.00
C PHE A 259 7.10 -0.07 26.06
N GLY A 260 5.85 0.40 26.10
CA GLY A 260 5.32 1.44 25.23
C GLY A 260 4.82 0.90 23.88
N LYS A 261 4.15 1.77 23.14
CA LYS A 261 3.56 1.49 21.83
C LYS A 261 4.14 2.46 20.80
N TYR A 262 4.62 1.90 19.69
CA TYR A 262 4.99 2.67 18.52
C TYR A 262 3.73 3.19 17.82
N TYR A 263 3.75 4.42 17.34
CA TYR A 263 2.69 5.01 16.52
C TYR A 263 3.27 5.72 15.30
N SER A 264 2.46 5.85 14.27
CA SER A 264 2.72 6.65 13.08
C SER A 264 1.41 7.27 12.62
N GLU A 265 1.46 8.52 12.17
CA GLU A 265 0.32 9.22 11.58
C GLU A 265 0.15 8.93 10.09
N SER A 266 0.99 8.07 9.51
CA SER A 266 0.77 7.58 8.15
C SER A 266 -0.57 6.85 8.05
N ASN A 267 -1.34 7.18 7.02
CA ASN A 267 -2.67 6.63 6.79
C ASN A 267 -2.72 5.95 5.41
N PRO A 268 -2.95 4.64 5.32
CA PRO A 268 -2.96 3.92 4.03
C PRO A 268 -4.10 4.36 3.08
N GLU A 269 -5.11 5.07 3.58
CA GLU A 269 -6.22 5.60 2.79
C GLU A 269 -5.98 7.04 2.30
N ARG A 270 -4.81 7.62 2.61
CA ARG A 270 -4.44 8.96 2.20
C ARG A 270 -3.44 8.91 1.05
N CYS A 271 -3.67 9.72 0.04
CA CYS A 271 -2.75 10.04 -1.03
C CYS A 271 -2.72 11.55 -1.22
N TYR A 272 -1.86 12.04 -2.10
CA TYR A 272 -1.73 13.48 -2.30
C TYR A 272 -1.62 13.83 -3.78
N CYS A 273 -2.17 15.00 -4.11
CA CYS A 273 -1.81 15.74 -5.31
C CYS A 273 -0.80 16.83 -4.92
N PHE A 274 0.23 17.05 -5.70
CA PHE A 274 1.18 18.12 -5.47
C PHE A 274 1.40 18.97 -6.72
N ARG A 275 1.81 20.23 -6.50
CA ARG A 275 2.17 21.19 -7.53
C ARG A 275 3.52 21.80 -7.20
N ILE A 276 4.43 21.86 -8.19
CA ILE A 276 5.79 22.39 -8.04
C ILE A 276 6.15 23.35 -9.17
N ARG A 277 7.17 24.16 -8.91
CA ARG A 277 7.77 25.10 -9.88
C ARG A 277 6.76 26.03 -10.51
N SER A 278 5.77 26.45 -9.72
CA SER A 278 4.75 27.43 -10.14
C SER A 278 5.37 28.77 -10.49
N ARG A 279 4.87 29.37 -11.57
CA ARG A 279 5.18 30.77 -11.96
C ARG A 279 3.88 31.46 -12.36
N HIS A 280 3.74 32.70 -11.95
CA HIS A 280 2.61 33.53 -12.25
C HIS A 280 3.08 34.70 -13.15
N ASP A 281 2.19 35.17 -14.00
CA ASP A 281 2.40 36.41 -14.77
C ASP A 281 2.15 37.65 -13.90
N ALA A 282 2.31 38.84 -14.48
CA ALA A 282 2.09 40.10 -13.79
C ALA A 282 0.63 40.31 -13.34
N ASN A 283 -0.32 39.54 -13.90
CA ASN A 283 -1.74 39.59 -13.55
C ASN A 283 -2.12 38.52 -12.50
N GLY A 284 -1.16 37.74 -12.05
CA GLY A 284 -1.39 36.65 -11.09
C GLY A 284 -1.89 35.35 -11.71
N ASN A 285 -1.93 35.20 -13.03
CA ASN A 285 -2.32 33.97 -13.70
C ASN A 285 -1.17 32.97 -13.66
N LEU A 286 -1.49 31.71 -13.37
CA LEU A 286 -0.51 30.61 -13.39
C LEU A 286 -0.09 30.33 -14.85
N VAL A 287 1.15 30.58 -15.18
CA VAL A 287 1.71 30.41 -16.54
C VAL A 287 2.65 29.22 -16.65
N LYS A 288 3.07 28.66 -15.54
CA LYS A 288 3.87 27.44 -15.47
C LYS A 288 3.65 26.71 -14.14
N ALA A 289 3.49 25.42 -14.18
CA ALA A 289 3.53 24.54 -13.03
C ALA A 289 3.69 23.08 -13.50
N TYR A 290 4.19 22.23 -12.62
CA TYR A 290 4.18 20.79 -12.84
C TYR A 290 3.32 20.15 -11.77
N TYR A 291 2.52 19.17 -12.17
CA TYR A 291 1.61 18.46 -11.28
C TYR A 291 2.03 17.02 -11.12
N GLY A 292 1.82 16.52 -9.93
CA GLY A 292 2.10 15.12 -9.61
C GLY A 292 1.18 14.57 -8.53
N LYS A 293 1.35 13.29 -8.28
CA LYS A 293 0.69 12.60 -7.16
C LYS A 293 1.68 11.83 -6.32
N ILE A 294 1.39 11.71 -5.04
CA ILE A 294 2.04 10.74 -4.15
C ILE A 294 1.05 9.60 -3.97
N TYR A 295 1.48 8.41 -4.36
CA TYR A 295 0.68 7.21 -4.28
C TYR A 295 0.81 6.57 -2.89
N GLY A 296 -0.29 6.54 -2.17
CA GLY A 296 -0.28 6.27 -0.74
C GLY A 296 0.16 7.49 0.06
N ASP A 297 0.42 7.28 1.33
CA ASP A 297 0.86 8.35 2.23
C ASP A 297 2.38 8.54 2.20
N PHE A 298 2.85 9.61 2.83
CA PHE A 298 4.21 9.65 3.32
C PHE A 298 4.35 8.61 4.43
N MET A 299 5.15 7.59 4.18
CA MET A 299 5.45 6.57 5.17
C MET A 299 6.52 7.11 6.11
N ILE A 300 6.10 7.51 7.30
CA ILE A 300 6.99 8.03 8.32
C ILE A 300 7.31 6.96 9.36
N SER A 301 8.58 6.83 9.67
CA SER A 301 9.07 5.97 10.74
C SER A 301 10.35 6.53 11.33
N GLY A 302 10.79 6.00 12.45
CA GLY A 302 12.06 6.44 13.03
C GLY A 302 12.32 5.89 14.42
N THR A 303 13.58 5.98 14.82
CA THR A 303 14.06 5.64 16.16
C THR A 303 15.04 6.68 16.64
N LEU A 304 15.31 6.70 17.94
CA LEU A 304 16.33 7.58 18.50
C LEU A 304 17.74 7.30 17.96
N GLU A 305 18.01 6.04 17.58
CA GLU A 305 19.33 5.62 17.08
C GLU A 305 19.50 5.89 15.59
N ASN A 306 18.44 5.73 14.81
CA ASN A 306 18.48 5.81 13.35
C ASN A 306 17.90 7.09 12.78
N GLY A 307 17.35 7.96 13.65
CA GLY A 307 16.66 9.16 13.20
C GLY A 307 15.30 8.90 12.53
N SER A 308 14.85 9.87 11.77
CA SER A 308 13.60 9.80 11.02
C SER A 308 13.81 9.20 9.63
N ASN A 309 12.82 8.46 9.17
CA ASN A 309 12.68 8.05 7.78
C ASN A 309 11.35 8.55 7.23
N VAL A 310 11.40 9.19 6.08
CA VAL A 310 10.23 9.59 5.30
C VAL A 310 10.37 8.97 3.92
N GLU A 311 9.44 8.11 3.58
CA GLU A 311 9.43 7.43 2.29
C GLU A 311 8.12 7.75 1.55
N PHE A 312 8.20 7.96 0.23
CA PHE A 312 7.03 8.17 -0.61
C PHE A 312 7.28 7.74 -2.06
N LEU A 313 6.22 7.35 -2.74
CA LEU A 313 6.21 7.05 -4.17
C LEU A 313 5.50 8.18 -4.90
N TYR A 314 6.21 8.87 -5.81
CA TYR A 314 5.61 9.94 -6.59
C TYR A 314 5.51 9.61 -8.07
N TYR A 315 4.54 10.25 -8.69
CA TYR A 315 4.33 10.33 -10.14
C TYR A 315 4.23 11.79 -10.52
N LEU A 316 4.99 12.23 -11.49
CA LEU A 316 5.06 13.62 -11.90
C LEU A 316 4.87 13.74 -13.41
N ASN A 317 3.93 14.60 -13.84
CA ASN A 317 3.71 14.87 -15.24
C ASN A 317 4.83 15.76 -15.79
N PRO A 318 5.52 15.38 -16.88
CA PRO A 318 6.58 16.15 -17.50
C PRO A 318 6.07 17.41 -18.21
N THR A 319 4.79 17.48 -18.56
CA THR A 319 4.19 18.58 -19.32
C THR A 319 3.68 19.66 -18.37
N SER A 320 4.19 20.87 -18.55
CA SER A 320 3.74 22.01 -17.74
C SER A 320 2.27 22.34 -17.99
N LEU A 321 1.54 22.66 -16.92
CA LEU A 321 0.11 22.98 -16.89
C LEU A 321 -0.83 21.84 -17.30
N ASP A 322 -0.32 20.65 -17.59
CA ASP A 322 -1.14 19.48 -17.85
C ASP A 322 -1.50 18.78 -16.53
N LEU A 323 -2.79 18.66 -16.29
CA LEU A 323 -3.36 18.07 -15.08
C LEU A 323 -3.44 16.54 -15.13
N ASN A 324 -3.10 15.92 -16.26
CA ASN A 324 -3.18 14.46 -16.41
C ASN A 324 -2.13 13.75 -15.55
N LEU A 325 -2.58 12.86 -14.67
CA LEU A 325 -1.74 12.04 -13.78
C LEU A 325 -1.94 10.55 -14.02
N GLU A 326 -2.49 10.18 -15.17
CA GLU A 326 -2.73 8.78 -15.53
C GLU A 326 -1.48 8.17 -16.17
N TRP A 327 -0.76 7.36 -15.40
CA TRP A 327 0.46 6.72 -15.90
C TRP A 327 0.17 5.54 -16.83
N ASP A 328 0.91 5.43 -17.93
CA ASP A 328 0.80 4.35 -18.92
C ASP A 328 1.36 3.00 -18.43
N MET A 329 1.95 2.96 -17.22
CA MET A 329 2.55 1.78 -16.58
C MET A 329 3.71 1.13 -17.37
N LYS A 330 4.23 1.79 -18.37
CA LYS A 330 5.29 1.28 -19.25
C LYS A 330 6.50 2.18 -19.29
N ASN A 331 6.25 3.47 -19.52
CA ASN A 331 7.30 4.44 -19.79
C ASN A 331 7.54 5.30 -18.55
N ASN A 332 8.62 5.01 -17.86
CA ASN A 332 9.09 5.84 -16.75
C ASN A 332 10.15 6.80 -17.28
N LEU A 333 9.86 8.08 -17.22
CA LEU A 333 10.75 9.15 -17.70
C LEU A 333 11.77 9.61 -16.66
N CYS A 334 11.71 9.08 -15.42
CA CYS A 334 12.67 9.45 -14.38
C CYS A 334 14.10 9.08 -14.80
N PRO A 335 15.05 10.02 -14.81
CA PRO A 335 16.43 9.72 -15.22
C PRO A 335 17.13 8.67 -14.36
N ASN A 336 16.69 8.55 -13.10
CA ASN A 336 17.23 7.59 -12.15
C ASN A 336 16.08 6.93 -11.34
N PRO A 337 15.31 6.03 -11.95
CA PRO A 337 14.08 5.50 -11.34
C PRO A 337 14.32 4.63 -10.10
N GLY A 338 15.52 4.08 -9.94
CA GLY A 338 15.80 3.09 -8.89
C GLY A 338 15.10 1.75 -9.15
N LYS A 339 15.11 0.88 -8.14
CA LYS A 339 14.34 -0.38 -8.18
C LYS A 339 12.91 -0.10 -7.73
N LEU A 340 11.97 -0.12 -8.64
CA LEU A 340 10.54 -0.01 -8.36
C LEU A 340 9.94 -1.42 -8.26
N SER A 341 9.66 -1.88 -7.05
CA SER A 341 9.12 -3.23 -6.82
C SER A 341 7.60 -3.33 -6.99
N ILE A 342 6.88 -2.21 -6.90
CA ILE A 342 5.42 -2.16 -7.05
C ILE A 342 5.07 -0.92 -7.87
N LEU A 343 4.46 -1.14 -9.01
CA LEU A 343 4.00 -0.08 -9.89
C LEU A 343 2.48 -0.13 -9.93
N SER A 344 1.85 0.76 -9.19
CA SER A 344 0.42 1.05 -9.34
C SER A 344 0.26 2.37 -10.09
N PRO A 345 -0.72 2.49 -10.99
CA PRO A 345 -0.91 3.71 -11.76
C PRO A 345 -1.48 4.84 -10.92
#